data_da0ecb84d071211712699b2d90a1c112
#
_entry.id   da0ecb84d071211712699b2d90a1c112
#
_cell.length_a   1.000
_cell.length_b   1.000
_cell.length_c   1.000
_cell.angle_alpha   90.00
_cell.angle_beta   90.00
_cell.angle_gamma   90.00
#
_symmetry.space_group_name_H-M   'P 1'
#
loop_
_entity.id
_entity.type
_entity.pdbx_description
1 polymer ?
#
loop_
_entity_poly.entity_id
_entity_poly.type
_entity_poly.pdbx_seq_one_letter_code
_entity_poly.pdbx_strand_id
1 'polypeptide(L)'
;MNMRIISLRKEYLSLLPSMIASLFSANGAAAVIDSCQGYDIKANCQASRQSLSGNMQDWSIADGQWLIFSGMANNASGGAVFLQHSAEFTISPQNETGMTLFADNSVSGEYNNGGAIFAKENSTINLANVIFDSNVAGGYGGAIYSAGTNDTGAADLRVTNAVFHNNIANDGKGGAIYTINNDVYLSDDAFNNNQAYTSTSYSDGDGGAIDVTDNNSDSKHPSGYTIVNNTAFTNNTAEGYGGAIYTNSATAPYLIDISVDDSYSQNGGVLVDENNSAAGYGDGPSTAAGGFMYLGLSEVTFDIADGKTLVIGNTENDGAVDSIAGTGLITKTGSGDLVLNADNNDFTGEMQIENGEVTLGRSNSLMNVGDTHCQDDPQDCYGLTIGSIDQYQNQAELNVGSTQQTFVHALTGFQNGTLNIDAGGNVTVNQGSFAGIIEGAGQLTIAQN
;
A
#
# COMPACT_ATOMS: atom_id res chain seq x y z
N MET A 1 -11.94 20.82 -21.77
CA MET A 1 -11.07 19.66 -21.86
C MET A 1 -11.22 18.93 -20.53
N ASN A 2 -12.15 17.96 -20.45
CA ASN A 2 -12.46 17.27 -19.20
C ASN A 2 -11.32 16.27 -18.92
N MET A 3 -10.36 16.71 -18.15
CA MET A 3 -9.25 15.87 -17.72
C MET A 3 -9.67 15.24 -16.39
N ARG A 4 -10.15 13.99 -16.45
CA ARG A 4 -10.29 13.19 -15.23
C ARG A 4 -8.89 12.85 -14.74
N ILE A 5 -8.61 13.09 -13.48
CA ILE A 5 -7.34 12.70 -12.81
C ILE A 5 -7.10 11.18 -12.95
N ILE A 6 -8.15 10.40 -13.14
CA ILE A 6 -8.11 8.96 -13.42
C ILE A 6 -7.13 8.58 -14.56
N SER A 7 -6.82 9.50 -15.50
CA SER A 7 -5.79 9.28 -16.53
C SER A 7 -4.38 9.72 -16.11
N LEU A 8 -4.17 10.16 -14.89
CA LEU A 8 -2.90 10.71 -14.40
C LEU A 8 -1.82 9.66 -14.08
N ARG A 9 -2.13 8.35 -14.08
CA ARG A 9 -1.31 7.36 -13.38
C ARG A 9 0.05 7.02 -13.98
N LYS A 10 0.30 7.11 -15.26
CA LYS A 10 1.63 6.82 -15.83
C LYS A 10 2.14 7.94 -16.76
N GLU A 11 1.28 8.52 -17.56
CA GLU A 11 1.65 9.58 -18.50
C GLU A 11 1.88 10.93 -17.82
N TYR A 12 1.23 11.16 -16.67
CA TYR A 12 1.30 12.44 -15.95
C TYR A 12 2.33 12.48 -14.82
N LEU A 13 2.78 11.36 -14.27
CA LEU A 13 3.95 11.37 -13.37
C LEU A 13 5.18 11.93 -14.08
N SER A 14 5.35 11.68 -15.37
CA SER A 14 6.39 12.31 -16.19
C SER A 14 6.13 13.80 -16.48
N LEU A 15 4.87 14.24 -16.40
CA LEU A 15 4.45 15.63 -16.61
C LEU A 15 4.28 16.41 -15.29
N LEU A 16 4.26 15.72 -14.15
CA LEU A 16 4.06 16.36 -12.83
C LEU A 16 5.07 17.49 -12.59
N PRO A 17 6.40 17.33 -12.83
CA PRO A 17 7.35 18.42 -12.69
C PRO A 17 7.06 19.60 -13.63
N SER A 18 6.59 19.33 -14.86
CA SER A 18 6.25 20.38 -15.82
C SER A 18 4.89 21.02 -15.51
N MET A 19 3.96 20.30 -14.92
CA MET A 19 2.68 20.84 -14.44
C MET A 19 2.91 21.72 -13.21
N ILE A 20 3.67 21.26 -12.23
CA ILE A 20 4.08 22.05 -11.06
C ILE A 20 4.87 23.27 -11.53
N ALA A 21 5.86 23.12 -12.40
CA ALA A 21 6.60 24.23 -12.98
C ALA A 21 5.70 25.20 -13.77
N SER A 22 4.66 24.71 -14.44
CA SER A 22 3.71 25.56 -15.17
C SER A 22 2.78 26.35 -14.25
N LEU A 23 2.42 25.81 -13.08
CA LEU A 23 1.69 26.55 -12.03
C LEU A 23 2.52 27.74 -11.52
N PHE A 24 3.82 27.58 -11.44
CA PHE A 24 4.76 28.63 -10.97
C PHE A 24 5.33 29.50 -12.13
N SER A 25 5.19 29.08 -13.41
CA SER A 25 5.82 29.75 -14.55
C SER A 25 4.87 30.31 -15.62
N ALA A 26 3.57 30.16 -15.45
CA ALA A 26 2.61 30.66 -16.42
C ALA A 26 2.60 32.19 -16.43
N ASN A 27 3.47 32.78 -17.23
CA ASN A 27 3.50 34.14 -17.77
C ASN A 27 4.86 34.86 -17.69
N GLY A 28 5.99 34.18 -17.69
CA GLY A 28 7.32 34.84 -17.88
C GLY A 28 7.79 35.78 -16.77
N ALA A 29 6.99 35.99 -15.73
CA ALA A 29 7.33 36.48 -14.41
C ALA A 29 6.73 35.47 -13.43
N ALA A 30 7.43 35.11 -12.36
CA ALA A 30 6.86 34.28 -11.29
C ALA A 30 5.49 34.85 -10.93
N ALA A 31 4.43 34.14 -11.29
CA ALA A 31 3.09 34.58 -10.93
C ALA A 31 3.02 34.63 -9.41
N VAL A 32 2.81 35.78 -8.86
CA VAL A 32 2.57 35.92 -7.42
C VAL A 32 1.20 35.29 -7.20
N ILE A 33 1.20 34.07 -6.64
CA ILE A 33 -0.06 33.43 -6.23
C ILE A 33 -0.50 34.14 -4.95
N ASP A 34 -1.66 34.74 -4.97
CA ASP A 34 -2.21 35.45 -3.83
C ASP A 34 -2.48 34.51 -2.65
N SER A 35 -2.43 35.04 -1.44
CA SER A 35 -2.84 34.29 -0.25
C SER A 35 -4.33 33.96 -0.31
N CYS A 36 -4.69 32.76 0.16
CA CYS A 36 -6.08 32.33 0.18
C CYS A 36 -6.96 33.25 1.05
N GLN A 37 -8.14 33.59 0.54
CA GLN A 37 -9.14 34.40 1.22
C GLN A 37 -10.31 33.50 1.66
N GLY A 38 -10.17 32.89 2.85
CA GLY A 38 -11.16 31.93 3.35
C GLY A 38 -10.96 30.51 2.81
N TYR A 39 -11.96 29.67 2.96
CA TYR A 39 -11.93 28.23 2.67
C TYR A 39 -12.71 27.82 1.42
N ASP A 40 -13.40 28.75 0.77
CA ASP A 40 -14.06 28.56 -0.53
C ASP A 40 -13.17 29.13 -1.64
N ILE A 41 -12.43 28.23 -2.29
CA ILE A 41 -11.34 28.58 -3.22
C ILE A 41 -11.92 28.78 -4.63
N LYS A 42 -12.06 30.02 -5.04
CA LYS A 42 -12.58 30.46 -6.35
C LYS A 42 -11.48 30.93 -7.32
N ALA A 43 -10.25 31.00 -6.87
CA ALA A 43 -9.07 31.33 -7.66
C ALA A 43 -7.86 30.61 -7.07
N ASN A 44 -6.84 30.34 -7.90
CA ASN A 44 -5.59 29.74 -7.43
C ASN A 44 -5.01 30.58 -6.28
N CYS A 45 -4.72 29.92 -5.16
CA CYS A 45 -4.15 30.62 -4.02
C CYS A 45 -3.18 29.77 -3.21
N GLN A 46 -2.26 30.41 -2.51
CA GLN A 46 -1.35 29.78 -1.58
C GLN A 46 -1.87 29.94 -0.15
N ALA A 47 -2.07 28.82 0.52
CA ALA A 47 -2.46 28.80 1.93
C ALA A 47 -1.24 29.03 2.84
N SER A 48 -1.50 29.56 4.03
CA SER A 48 -0.55 29.54 5.14
C SER A 48 -0.66 28.24 5.93
N ARG A 49 0.32 27.98 6.78
CA ARG A 49 0.28 26.83 7.70
C ARG A 49 -0.99 26.88 8.57
N GLN A 50 -1.65 25.71 8.68
CA GLN A 50 -2.86 25.53 9.47
C GLN A 50 -2.53 24.82 10.79
N SER A 51 -3.20 25.20 11.87
CA SER A 51 -3.12 24.49 13.16
C SER A 51 -4.51 24.45 13.78
N LEU A 52 -5.03 23.23 13.91
CA LEU A 52 -6.37 22.98 14.44
C LEU A 52 -6.31 22.17 15.73
N SER A 53 -7.17 22.55 16.68
CA SER A 53 -7.33 21.86 17.95
C SER A 53 -8.80 21.79 18.29
N GLY A 54 -9.39 20.58 18.14
CA GLY A 54 -10.82 20.35 18.39
C GLY A 54 -11.78 21.08 17.46
N ASN A 55 -11.30 21.61 16.33
CA ASN A 55 -12.12 22.35 15.37
C ASN A 55 -12.19 21.60 14.04
N MET A 56 -13.27 21.86 13.29
CA MET A 56 -13.43 21.40 11.91
C MET A 56 -12.99 22.49 10.95
N GLN A 57 -12.34 22.09 9.87
CA GLN A 57 -11.96 23.00 8.78
C GLN A 57 -12.15 22.33 7.43
N ASP A 58 -13.05 22.88 6.64
CA ASP A 58 -13.40 22.38 5.32
C ASP A 58 -12.92 23.35 4.24
N TRP A 59 -12.12 22.84 3.30
CA TRP A 59 -11.70 23.56 2.11
C TRP A 59 -12.48 23.05 0.90
N SER A 60 -13.12 23.97 0.19
CA SER A 60 -13.89 23.69 -1.02
C SER A 60 -13.21 24.35 -2.22
N ILE A 61 -12.83 23.59 -3.23
CA ILE A 61 -12.07 24.07 -4.37
C ILE A 61 -12.92 24.08 -5.62
N ALA A 62 -13.07 25.26 -6.23
CA ALA A 62 -13.84 25.44 -7.48
C ALA A 62 -13.13 24.76 -8.67
N ASP A 63 -13.90 24.51 -9.72
CA ASP A 63 -13.40 23.87 -10.94
C ASP A 63 -12.19 24.57 -11.53
N GLY A 64 -11.18 23.78 -11.85
CA GLY A 64 -9.94 24.24 -12.45
C GLY A 64 -9.08 25.13 -11.55
N GLN A 65 -9.45 25.29 -10.28
CA GLN A 65 -8.68 26.08 -9.32
C GLN A 65 -7.76 25.19 -8.49
N TRP A 66 -6.71 25.82 -7.93
CA TRP A 66 -5.69 25.18 -7.12
C TRP A 66 -5.61 25.81 -5.73
N LEU A 67 -5.65 24.95 -4.72
CA LEU A 67 -5.22 25.27 -3.35
C LEU A 67 -3.80 24.79 -3.18
N ILE A 68 -2.87 25.66 -2.75
CA ILE A 68 -1.45 25.35 -2.67
C ILE A 68 -0.93 25.52 -1.24
N PHE A 69 -0.31 24.49 -0.72
CA PHE A 69 0.50 24.48 0.49
C PHE A 69 1.93 24.12 0.09
N SER A 70 2.83 25.09 0.02
CA SER A 70 4.18 24.79 -0.47
C SER A 70 5.29 25.53 0.24
N GLY A 71 6.48 24.89 0.29
CA GLY A 71 7.71 25.47 0.80
C GLY A 71 7.68 25.79 2.29
N MET A 72 6.83 25.14 3.07
CA MET A 72 6.70 25.40 4.50
C MET A 72 7.71 24.54 5.27
N ALA A 73 8.74 25.18 5.79
CA ALA A 73 9.77 24.55 6.60
C ALA A 73 9.59 24.86 8.08
N ASN A 74 9.55 23.84 8.91
CA ASN A 74 9.32 23.93 10.35
C ASN A 74 10.25 23.05 11.17
N ASN A 75 10.45 23.45 12.43
CA ASN A 75 11.10 22.62 13.45
C ASN A 75 10.06 21.94 14.39
N ALA A 76 8.84 21.76 13.89
CA ALA A 76 7.75 21.11 14.61
C ALA A 76 6.90 20.32 13.62
N SER A 77 6.30 19.24 14.07
CA SER A 77 5.46 18.35 13.24
C SER A 77 4.37 19.09 12.46
N GLY A 78 4.03 18.58 11.27
CA GLY A 78 3.04 19.17 10.36
C GLY A 78 3.55 20.41 9.66
N GLY A 79 4.34 20.25 8.61
CA GLY A 79 4.89 21.36 7.85
C GLY A 79 3.82 22.36 7.41
N ALA A 80 2.76 21.88 6.78
CA ALA A 80 1.64 22.67 6.31
C ALA A 80 0.42 22.62 7.26
N VAL A 81 0.11 21.45 7.81
CA VAL A 81 -1.10 21.24 8.64
C VAL A 81 -0.76 20.47 9.92
N PHE A 82 -1.23 20.96 11.04
CA PHE A 82 -1.11 20.32 12.34
C PHE A 82 -2.51 20.17 12.99
N LEU A 83 -2.88 18.92 13.30
CA LEU A 83 -4.19 18.57 13.89
C LEU A 83 -4.00 17.89 15.25
N GLN A 84 -4.86 18.24 16.20
CA GLN A 84 -4.92 17.59 17.52
C GLN A 84 -6.30 17.72 18.17
N HIS A 85 -6.55 16.93 19.22
CA HIS A 85 -7.78 16.97 20.04
C HIS A 85 -9.05 16.77 19.21
N SER A 86 -9.11 15.69 18.41
CA SER A 86 -10.25 15.37 17.54
C SER A 86 -10.60 16.47 16.55
N ALA A 87 -9.58 17.15 16.00
CA ALA A 87 -9.79 18.10 14.92
C ALA A 87 -10.12 17.37 13.61
N GLU A 88 -10.91 18.00 12.76
CA GLU A 88 -11.22 17.49 11.42
C GLU A 88 -10.68 18.44 10.35
N PHE A 89 -10.02 17.88 9.35
CA PHE A 89 -9.49 18.62 8.21
C PHE A 89 -9.95 17.97 6.92
N THR A 90 -10.78 18.69 6.19
CA THR A 90 -11.38 18.22 4.93
C THR A 90 -10.98 19.13 3.77
N ILE A 91 -10.55 18.49 2.68
CA ILE A 91 -10.34 19.12 1.39
C ILE A 91 -11.21 18.40 0.36
N SER A 92 -12.12 19.14 -0.27
CA SER A 92 -13.01 18.59 -1.30
C SER A 92 -13.11 19.50 -2.50
N PRO A 93 -13.00 18.97 -3.73
CA PRO A 93 -13.35 19.76 -4.92
C PRO A 93 -14.86 19.97 -4.98
N GLN A 94 -15.31 21.13 -5.47
CA GLN A 94 -16.74 21.37 -5.73
C GLN A 94 -17.25 20.49 -6.87
N ASN A 95 -16.35 20.17 -7.82
CA ASN A 95 -16.55 19.24 -8.92
C ASN A 95 -15.23 18.49 -9.17
N GLU A 96 -15.13 17.72 -10.24
CA GLU A 96 -14.01 16.79 -10.47
C GLU A 96 -12.63 17.45 -10.76
N THR A 97 -12.54 18.76 -10.97
CA THR A 97 -11.32 19.42 -11.49
C THR A 97 -10.63 20.40 -10.53
N GLY A 98 -11.20 20.63 -9.35
CA GLY A 98 -10.52 21.37 -8.28
C GLY A 98 -9.39 20.54 -7.66
N MET A 99 -8.20 21.12 -7.47
CA MET A 99 -7.01 20.41 -7.04
C MET A 99 -6.35 21.03 -5.83
N THR A 100 -5.69 20.21 -5.03
CA THR A 100 -4.82 20.69 -3.95
C THR A 100 -3.40 20.16 -4.13
N LEU A 101 -2.41 21.01 -3.86
CA LEU A 101 -1.01 20.68 -3.91
C LEU A 101 -0.36 20.92 -2.55
N PHE A 102 0.24 19.88 -1.98
CA PHE A 102 1.19 19.96 -0.88
C PHE A 102 2.58 19.67 -1.44
N ALA A 103 3.43 20.68 -1.59
CA ALA A 103 4.73 20.53 -2.21
C ALA A 103 5.86 21.12 -1.37
N ASP A 104 7.00 20.43 -1.34
CA ASP A 104 8.23 20.93 -0.69
C ASP A 104 8.03 21.35 0.78
N ASN A 105 7.04 20.78 1.47
CA ASN A 105 6.86 21.05 2.89
C ASN A 105 7.80 20.16 3.70
N SER A 106 8.40 20.71 4.74
CA SER A 106 9.37 19.96 5.51
C SER A 106 9.32 20.24 7.01
N VAL A 107 9.61 19.20 7.78
CA VAL A 107 9.87 19.31 9.21
C VAL A 107 11.23 18.71 9.52
N SER A 108 12.04 19.44 10.30
CA SER A 108 13.39 19.03 10.67
C SER A 108 13.43 18.50 12.11
N GLY A 109 14.32 17.52 12.35
CA GLY A 109 14.52 16.86 13.64
C GLY A 109 13.89 15.47 13.67
N GLU A 110 14.60 14.54 14.23
CA GLU A 110 14.33 13.09 14.31
C GLU A 110 12.91 12.74 14.81
N TYR A 111 12.31 13.56 15.66
CA TYR A 111 10.96 13.33 16.23
C TYR A 111 9.87 14.20 15.60
N ASN A 112 10.16 14.90 14.52
CA ASN A 112 9.19 15.74 13.84
C ASN A 112 8.59 14.99 12.65
N ASN A 113 7.29 14.78 12.72
CA ASN A 113 6.53 13.90 11.86
C ASN A 113 5.57 14.68 10.95
N GLY A 114 5.18 14.05 9.83
CA GLY A 114 4.26 14.62 8.86
C GLY A 114 4.86 15.83 8.13
N GLY A 115 5.65 15.59 7.09
CA GLY A 115 6.29 16.66 6.32
C GLY A 115 5.29 17.69 5.81
N ALA A 116 4.11 17.27 5.37
CA ALA A 116 2.98 18.14 5.05
C ALA A 116 1.95 18.18 6.17
N ILE A 117 1.39 17.03 6.56
CA ILE A 117 0.27 16.93 7.51
C ILE A 117 0.67 16.06 8.70
N PHE A 118 0.41 16.57 9.90
CA PHE A 118 0.50 15.83 11.15
C PHE A 118 -0.86 15.84 11.86
N ALA A 119 -1.39 14.66 12.15
CA ALA A 119 -2.62 14.48 12.91
C ALA A 119 -2.40 13.54 14.09
N LYS A 120 -2.95 13.88 15.22
CA LYS A 120 -2.92 13.07 16.45
C LYS A 120 -4.21 13.21 17.25
N GLU A 121 -4.33 12.36 18.29
CA GLU A 121 -5.40 12.46 19.27
C GLU A 121 -6.78 12.38 18.62
N ASN A 122 -7.02 11.32 17.82
CA ASN A 122 -8.27 11.04 17.11
C ASN A 122 -8.72 12.16 16.14
N SER A 123 -7.76 12.83 15.51
CA SER A 123 -8.06 13.82 14.49
C SER A 123 -8.32 13.14 13.15
N THR A 124 -9.30 13.61 12.39
CA THR A 124 -9.73 13.04 11.11
C THR A 124 -9.19 13.85 9.94
N ILE A 125 -8.76 13.15 8.88
CA ILE A 125 -8.29 13.74 7.64
C ILE A 125 -9.11 13.18 6.48
N ASN A 126 -9.77 14.07 5.72
CA ASN A 126 -10.54 13.72 4.52
C ASN A 126 -10.01 14.52 3.32
N LEU A 127 -9.41 13.84 2.36
CA LEU A 127 -8.76 14.49 1.22
C LEU A 127 -9.24 13.90 -0.11
N ALA A 128 -9.61 14.77 -1.04
CA ALA A 128 -9.93 14.38 -2.40
C ALA A 128 -9.22 15.28 -3.42
N ASN A 129 -8.73 14.69 -4.51
CA ASN A 129 -8.01 15.39 -5.58
C ASN A 129 -6.75 16.11 -5.08
N VAL A 130 -5.84 15.40 -4.45
CA VAL A 130 -4.68 15.99 -3.77
C VAL A 130 -3.38 15.43 -4.34
N ILE A 131 -2.37 16.29 -4.46
CA ILE A 131 -1.01 15.92 -4.80
C ILE A 131 -0.10 16.23 -3.61
N PHE A 132 0.64 15.22 -3.15
CA PHE A 132 1.73 15.36 -2.21
C PHE A 132 3.04 15.13 -2.93
N ASP A 133 3.81 16.18 -3.16
CA ASP A 133 5.07 16.10 -3.90
C ASP A 133 6.24 16.61 -3.06
N SER A 134 7.28 15.79 -2.94
CA SER A 134 8.56 16.18 -2.33
C SER A 134 8.43 16.70 -0.88
N ASN A 135 7.48 16.17 -0.11
CA ASN A 135 7.38 16.54 1.31
C ASN A 135 8.35 15.68 2.14
N VAL A 136 8.93 16.27 3.18
CA VAL A 136 10.00 15.64 3.96
C VAL A 136 9.72 15.73 5.46
N ALA A 137 9.68 14.59 6.13
CA ALA A 137 9.69 14.49 7.58
C ALA A 137 11.09 14.13 8.09
N GLY A 138 11.50 14.72 9.19
CA GLY A 138 12.70 14.30 9.90
C GLY A 138 12.51 12.96 10.63
N GLY A 139 11.27 12.65 11.02
CA GLY A 139 10.80 11.38 11.56
C GLY A 139 9.83 10.69 10.60
N TYR A 140 8.65 10.33 11.06
CA TYR A 140 7.68 9.48 10.39
C TYR A 140 6.72 10.23 9.47
N GLY A 141 6.25 9.58 8.40
CA GLY A 141 5.27 10.09 7.45
C GLY A 141 5.80 11.27 6.64
N GLY A 142 6.55 11.00 5.58
CA GLY A 142 7.14 12.04 4.73
C GLY A 142 6.13 13.07 4.26
N ALA A 143 4.93 12.64 3.87
CA ALA A 143 3.80 13.53 3.61
C ALA A 143 2.84 13.61 4.81
N ILE A 144 2.31 12.47 5.26
CA ILE A 144 1.26 12.41 6.28
C ILE A 144 1.68 11.51 7.45
N TYR A 145 1.55 12.04 8.66
CA TYR A 145 1.55 11.29 9.90
C TYR A 145 0.14 11.33 10.51
N SER A 146 -0.42 10.17 10.85
CA SER A 146 -1.73 10.08 11.49
C SER A 146 -1.72 9.09 12.64
N ALA A 147 -2.09 9.54 13.84
CA ALA A 147 -2.10 8.71 15.04
C ALA A 147 -3.42 8.79 15.80
N GLY A 148 -4.06 7.65 15.95
CA GLY A 148 -5.17 7.45 16.89
C GLY A 148 -4.68 7.26 18.33
N THR A 149 -5.61 7.28 19.26
CA THR A 149 -5.38 6.87 20.64
C THR A 149 -5.99 5.49 20.88
N ASN A 150 -5.37 4.69 21.73
CA ASN A 150 -5.81 3.32 22.04
C ASN A 150 -7.23 3.23 22.65
N ASP A 151 -7.91 4.33 22.93
CA ASP A 151 -8.98 4.37 23.92
C ASP A 151 -10.40 4.61 23.39
N THR A 152 -10.71 4.81 22.17
CA THR A 152 -12.11 4.96 21.72
C THR A 152 -12.26 5.84 20.47
N GLY A 153 -12.51 5.27 19.38
CA GLY A 153 -12.77 5.98 18.12
C GLY A 153 -11.46 6.22 17.36
N ALA A 154 -11.24 5.40 16.38
CA ALA A 154 -10.14 5.57 15.44
C ALA A 154 -10.22 6.96 14.80
N ALA A 155 -9.10 7.65 14.71
CA ALA A 155 -9.00 8.72 13.72
C ALA A 155 -9.11 8.09 12.34
N ASP A 156 -9.75 8.77 11.41
CA ASP A 156 -9.86 8.28 10.05
C ASP A 156 -8.89 9.05 9.15
N LEU A 157 -8.15 8.33 8.34
CA LEU A 157 -7.46 8.89 7.18
C LEU A 157 -8.18 8.43 5.90
N ARG A 158 -8.86 9.35 5.23
CA ARG A 158 -9.54 9.09 3.96
C ARG A 158 -8.89 9.88 2.85
N VAL A 159 -8.39 9.19 1.85
CA VAL A 159 -7.75 9.81 0.69
C VAL A 159 -8.39 9.22 -0.56
N THR A 160 -8.74 10.08 -1.50
CA THR A 160 -9.33 9.65 -2.77
C THR A 160 -8.74 10.45 -3.92
N ASN A 161 -8.34 9.74 -4.96
CA ASN A 161 -7.81 10.33 -6.18
C ASN A 161 -6.61 11.25 -5.91
N ALA A 162 -5.62 10.70 -5.20
CA ALA A 162 -4.41 11.42 -4.83
C ALA A 162 -3.15 10.84 -5.46
N VAL A 163 -2.12 11.67 -5.51
CA VAL A 163 -0.77 11.29 -5.92
C VAL A 163 0.20 11.61 -4.80
N PHE A 164 0.93 10.61 -4.34
CA PHE A 164 2.06 10.74 -3.43
C PHE A 164 3.36 10.48 -4.19
N HIS A 165 4.14 11.52 -4.40
CA HIS A 165 5.33 11.47 -5.23
C HIS A 165 6.55 12.04 -4.48
N ASN A 166 7.68 11.32 -4.49
CA ASN A 166 8.94 11.77 -3.90
C ASN A 166 8.87 12.15 -2.41
N ASN A 167 7.92 11.65 -1.63
CA ASN A 167 7.88 12.01 -0.21
C ASN A 167 8.89 11.17 0.58
N ILE A 168 9.49 11.76 1.62
CA ILE A 168 10.63 11.17 2.32
C ILE A 168 10.43 11.24 3.84
N ALA A 169 10.54 10.09 4.51
CA ALA A 169 10.79 9.98 5.94
C ALA A 169 12.30 9.77 6.16
N ASN A 170 13.03 10.78 6.68
CA ASN A 170 14.49 10.77 6.72
C ASN A 170 15.09 9.89 7.83
N ASP A 171 14.37 9.70 8.94
CA ASP A 171 14.80 8.86 10.06
C ASP A 171 13.55 8.23 10.68
N GLY A 172 12.78 7.54 9.83
CA GLY A 172 11.48 7.08 10.22
C GLY A 172 10.78 6.22 9.18
N LYS A 173 9.52 5.94 9.46
CA LYS A 173 8.65 5.02 8.76
C LYS A 173 7.62 5.73 7.90
N GLY A 174 7.12 5.04 6.87
CA GLY A 174 6.12 5.59 5.97
C GLY A 174 6.66 6.73 5.13
N GLY A 175 7.36 6.44 4.04
CA GLY A 175 7.93 7.46 3.16
C GLY A 175 6.91 8.49 2.69
N ALA A 176 5.69 8.06 2.39
CA ALA A 176 4.56 8.97 2.19
C ALA A 176 3.66 9.04 3.43
N ILE A 177 3.14 7.90 3.90
CA ILE A 177 2.14 7.85 4.97
C ILE A 177 2.63 6.94 6.10
N TYR A 178 2.60 7.44 7.31
CA TYR A 178 2.70 6.65 8.54
C TYR A 178 1.40 6.73 9.31
N THR A 179 0.86 5.58 9.69
CA THR A 179 -0.33 5.53 10.54
C THR A 179 -0.15 4.59 11.73
N ILE A 180 -0.74 4.96 12.84
CA ILE A 180 -0.79 4.12 14.04
C ILE A 180 -2.17 4.17 14.69
N ASN A 181 -2.78 3.01 14.91
CA ASN A 181 -4.10 2.85 15.54
C ASN A 181 -5.20 3.67 14.83
N ASN A 182 -5.26 3.64 13.52
CA ASN A 182 -6.24 4.39 12.70
C ASN A 182 -6.90 3.49 11.66
N ASP A 183 -8.11 3.89 11.25
CA ASP A 183 -8.71 3.42 10.01
C ASP A 183 -8.18 4.20 8.83
N VAL A 184 -7.76 3.50 7.78
CA VAL A 184 -7.17 4.08 6.57
C VAL A 184 -7.98 3.66 5.35
N TYR A 185 -8.39 4.64 4.56
CA TYR A 185 -9.13 4.44 3.32
C TYR A 185 -8.44 5.15 2.18
N LEU A 186 -7.88 4.39 1.27
CA LEU A 186 -7.21 4.86 0.06
C LEU A 186 -8.00 4.39 -1.15
N SER A 187 -8.35 5.28 -2.05
CA SER A 187 -9.08 4.92 -3.26
C SER A 187 -8.64 5.74 -4.47
N ASP A 188 -8.37 5.04 -5.55
CA ASP A 188 -7.92 5.67 -6.80
C ASP A 188 -6.64 6.49 -6.65
N ASP A 189 -5.72 6.05 -5.81
CA ASP A 189 -4.49 6.76 -5.48
C ASP A 189 -3.27 6.21 -6.24
N ALA A 190 -2.17 6.94 -6.23
CA ALA A 190 -0.89 6.52 -6.74
C ALA A 190 0.26 6.92 -5.81
N PHE A 191 1.06 5.94 -5.41
CA PHE A 191 2.27 6.14 -4.62
C PHE A 191 3.49 5.85 -5.48
N ASN A 192 4.29 6.88 -5.75
CA ASN A 192 5.44 6.74 -6.63
C ASN A 192 6.70 7.37 -6.03
N ASN A 193 7.79 6.60 -6.00
CA ASN A 193 9.11 7.05 -5.57
C ASN A 193 9.14 7.64 -4.15
N ASN A 194 8.30 7.12 -3.23
CA ASN A 194 8.36 7.50 -1.83
C ASN A 194 9.41 6.66 -1.10
N GLN A 195 10.05 7.25 -0.07
CA GLN A 195 11.23 6.66 0.53
C GLN A 195 11.21 6.76 2.06
N ALA A 196 11.47 5.65 2.72
CA ALA A 196 11.68 5.58 4.16
C ALA A 196 13.16 5.23 4.44
N TYR A 197 13.86 6.15 5.11
CA TYR A 197 15.26 6.00 5.48
C TYR A 197 15.44 5.84 6.99
N THR A 198 16.58 5.29 7.39
CA THR A 198 17.03 5.27 8.77
C THR A 198 18.48 5.68 8.88
N SER A 199 18.79 6.60 9.79
CA SER A 199 20.16 6.98 10.11
C SER A 199 20.81 6.07 11.16
N THR A 200 20.01 5.24 11.82
CA THR A 200 20.43 4.34 12.90
C THR A 200 20.04 2.90 12.55
N SER A 201 20.95 1.96 12.78
CA SER A 201 20.85 0.56 12.33
C SER A 201 19.71 -0.28 12.95
N TYR A 202 18.72 0.29 13.58
CA TYR A 202 17.73 -0.46 14.37
C TYR A 202 16.33 0.17 14.32
N SER A 203 15.44 -0.43 13.57
CA SER A 203 13.97 -0.37 13.68
C SER A 203 13.16 0.74 12.99
N ASP A 204 13.75 1.67 12.28
CA ASP A 204 13.05 2.68 11.50
C ASP A 204 13.41 2.53 10.01
N GLY A 205 12.66 3.13 9.10
CA GLY A 205 12.88 2.95 7.65
C GLY A 205 11.97 1.92 7.00
N ASP A 206 10.88 1.52 7.67
CA ASP A 206 9.88 0.60 7.14
C ASP A 206 8.79 1.35 6.35
N GLY A 207 8.15 0.66 5.39
CA GLY A 207 7.07 1.20 4.59
C GLY A 207 7.52 2.32 3.65
N GLY A 208 8.17 2.00 2.55
CA GLY A 208 8.65 3.02 1.60
C GLY A 208 7.55 3.96 1.11
N ALA A 209 6.34 3.46 0.87
CA ALA A 209 5.16 4.29 0.68
C ALA A 209 4.36 4.42 1.98
N ILE A 210 3.94 3.31 2.57
CA ILE A 210 3.00 3.29 3.68
C ILE A 210 3.51 2.36 4.78
N ASP A 211 3.51 2.86 6.02
CA ASP A 211 3.64 2.03 7.22
C ASP A 211 2.34 2.11 8.02
N VAL A 212 1.76 0.95 8.28
CA VAL A 212 0.54 0.79 9.07
C VAL A 212 0.87 -0.06 10.30
N THR A 213 0.82 0.56 11.46
CA THR A 213 1.18 -0.10 12.72
C THR A 213 0.00 -0.06 13.70
N ASP A 214 -0.29 -1.19 14.32
CA ASP A 214 -1.19 -1.27 15.45
C ASP A 214 -0.40 -1.60 16.73
N ASN A 215 -0.37 -0.68 17.67
CA ASN A 215 0.27 -0.84 18.98
C ASN A 215 -0.75 -1.07 20.10
N ASN A 216 -2.01 -1.34 19.78
CA ASN A 216 -3.03 -1.59 20.80
C ASN A 216 -2.74 -2.91 21.53
N SER A 217 -2.57 -2.84 22.82
CA SER A 217 -2.40 -4.02 23.68
C SER A 217 -3.70 -4.70 24.08
N ASP A 218 -4.87 -4.16 23.70
CA ASP A 218 -6.17 -4.77 23.98
C ASP A 218 -6.60 -5.68 22.83
N SER A 219 -6.43 -6.98 23.02
CA SER A 219 -6.77 -8.03 22.04
C SER A 219 -8.26 -8.13 21.69
N LYS A 220 -9.13 -7.27 22.21
CA LYS A 220 -10.58 -7.32 21.96
C LYS A 220 -11.04 -6.44 20.81
N HIS A 221 -10.24 -5.48 20.43
CA HIS A 221 -10.52 -4.60 19.30
C HIS A 221 -9.21 -4.33 18.55
N PRO A 222 -9.01 -4.91 17.36
CA PRO A 222 -7.97 -4.39 16.46
C PRO A 222 -8.30 -2.89 16.26
N SER A 223 -7.35 -2.03 16.59
CA SER A 223 -7.55 -0.59 16.47
C SER A 223 -7.19 -0.15 15.05
N GLY A 224 -8.07 -0.42 14.14
CA GLY A 224 -7.97 0.05 12.78
C GLY A 224 -7.92 -1.06 11.74
N TYR A 225 -8.27 -0.68 10.53
CA TYR A 225 -8.11 -1.48 9.32
C TYR A 225 -7.72 -0.58 8.16
N THR A 226 -7.14 -1.16 7.13
CA THR A 226 -6.74 -0.42 5.92
C THR A 226 -7.49 -0.97 4.70
N ILE A 227 -8.15 -0.08 3.97
CA ILE A 227 -8.69 -0.37 2.64
C ILE A 227 -7.86 0.37 1.60
N VAL A 228 -7.39 -0.36 0.60
CA VAL A 228 -6.62 0.12 -0.54
C VAL A 228 -7.33 -0.30 -1.81
N ASN A 229 -8.13 0.60 -2.40
CA ASN A 229 -8.91 0.30 -3.59
C ASN A 229 -8.31 0.99 -4.82
N ASN A 230 -8.16 0.26 -5.93
CA ASN A 230 -7.69 0.79 -7.22
C ASN A 230 -6.40 1.63 -7.14
N THR A 231 -5.54 1.37 -6.17
CA THR A 231 -4.37 2.17 -5.82
C THR A 231 -3.09 1.51 -6.30
N ALA A 232 -2.21 2.27 -6.94
CA ALA A 232 -0.96 1.79 -7.51
C ALA A 232 0.26 2.18 -6.66
N PHE A 233 1.22 1.25 -6.51
CA PHE A 233 2.50 1.46 -5.83
C PHE A 233 3.64 1.20 -6.80
N THR A 234 4.44 2.22 -7.07
CA THR A 234 5.57 2.09 -8.00
C THR A 234 6.82 2.78 -7.48
N ASN A 235 7.98 2.12 -7.64
CA ASN A 235 9.29 2.68 -7.30
C ASN A 235 9.45 3.13 -5.82
N ASN A 236 8.66 2.61 -4.88
CA ASN A 236 8.81 2.99 -3.48
C ASN A 236 9.94 2.18 -2.82
N THR A 237 10.63 2.78 -1.87
CA THR A 237 11.84 2.19 -1.29
C THR A 237 11.89 2.32 0.22
N ALA A 238 12.19 1.21 0.90
CA ALA A 238 12.43 1.15 2.33
C ALA A 238 13.86 0.67 2.62
N GLU A 239 14.58 1.31 3.54
CA GLU A 239 15.83 0.75 4.07
C GLU A 239 15.57 -0.42 5.04
N GLY A 240 14.41 -0.41 5.70
CA GLY A 240 13.88 -1.50 6.50
C GLY A 240 13.05 -2.47 5.67
N TYR A 241 11.82 -2.70 6.06
CA TYR A 241 10.89 -3.67 5.52
C TYR A 241 9.71 -3.00 4.78
N GLY A 242 9.11 -3.72 3.82
CA GLY A 242 7.95 -3.25 3.06
C GLY A 242 8.27 -2.08 2.13
N GLY A 243 8.83 -2.35 0.97
CA GLY A 243 9.21 -1.30 0.00
C GLY A 243 8.03 -0.41 -0.40
N ALA A 244 6.85 -0.99 -0.61
CA ALA A 244 5.62 -0.22 -0.73
C ALA A 244 4.88 -0.18 0.61
N ILE A 245 4.51 -1.33 1.18
CA ILE A 245 3.65 -1.42 2.36
C ILE A 245 4.34 -2.23 3.46
N TYR A 246 4.43 -1.66 4.63
CA TYR A 246 4.76 -2.36 5.87
C TYR A 246 3.55 -2.41 6.79
N THR A 247 3.32 -3.57 7.38
CA THR A 247 2.25 -3.74 8.35
C THR A 247 2.70 -4.62 9.51
N ASN A 248 2.36 -4.20 10.71
CA ASN A 248 2.63 -4.96 11.92
C ASN A 248 1.59 -4.65 12.99
N SER A 249 1.23 -5.67 13.75
CA SER A 249 0.38 -5.53 14.93
C SER A 249 1.03 -6.18 16.15
N ALA A 250 0.77 -5.62 17.32
CA ALA A 250 1.35 -6.12 18.56
C ALA A 250 0.62 -7.34 19.13
N THR A 251 -0.69 -7.50 18.90
CA THR A 251 -1.51 -8.46 19.67
C THR A 251 -2.63 -9.15 18.90
N ALA A 252 -3.07 -8.59 17.77
CA ALA A 252 -4.13 -9.16 16.93
C ALA A 252 -3.81 -8.91 15.46
N PRO A 253 -4.25 -9.77 14.54
CA PRO A 253 -4.01 -9.53 13.12
C PRO A 253 -4.57 -8.16 12.70
N TYR A 254 -3.74 -7.37 12.03
CA TYR A 254 -4.19 -6.14 11.38
C TYR A 254 -4.81 -6.50 10.03
N LEU A 255 -5.99 -5.94 9.72
CA LEU A 255 -6.72 -6.26 8.52
C LEU A 255 -6.43 -5.26 7.40
N ILE A 256 -6.04 -5.76 6.24
CA ILE A 256 -5.81 -4.97 5.03
C ILE A 256 -6.61 -5.56 3.88
N ASP A 257 -7.44 -4.75 3.25
CA ASP A 257 -8.14 -5.10 2.02
C ASP A 257 -7.55 -4.33 0.84
N ILE A 258 -6.92 -5.04 -0.08
CA ILE A 258 -6.43 -4.50 -1.34
C ILE A 258 -7.38 -4.95 -2.45
N SER A 259 -8.00 -3.99 -3.13
CA SER A 259 -9.02 -4.33 -4.13
C SER A 259 -8.80 -3.64 -5.48
N VAL A 260 -9.21 -4.33 -6.54
CA VAL A 260 -9.39 -3.79 -7.88
C VAL A 260 -10.84 -4.01 -8.26
N ASP A 261 -11.64 -2.97 -8.16
CA ASP A 261 -13.09 -3.07 -8.32
C ASP A 261 -13.55 -2.87 -9.78
N ASP A 262 -14.85 -3.02 -10.01
CA ASP A 262 -15.46 -2.90 -11.34
C ASP A 262 -15.28 -1.52 -11.98
N SER A 263 -15.05 -0.47 -11.20
CA SER A 263 -14.85 0.89 -11.69
C SER A 263 -13.47 1.09 -12.33
N TYR A 264 -12.48 0.23 -11.99
CA TYR A 264 -11.15 0.32 -12.53
C TYR A 264 -11.11 -0.02 -14.02
N SER A 265 -10.74 0.92 -14.86
CA SER A 265 -10.78 0.76 -16.33
C SER A 265 -9.46 1.07 -17.05
N GLN A 266 -8.42 1.42 -16.29
CA GLN A 266 -7.11 1.74 -16.86
C GLN A 266 -6.41 0.48 -17.37
N ASN A 267 -5.56 0.60 -18.37
CA ASN A 267 -4.84 -0.53 -19.01
C ASN A 267 -5.73 -1.74 -19.34
N GLY A 268 -7.01 -1.52 -19.66
CA GLY A 268 -7.95 -2.61 -19.90
C GLY A 268 -8.37 -3.36 -18.63
N GLY A 269 -8.26 -2.76 -17.46
CA GLY A 269 -8.60 -3.37 -16.17
C GLY A 269 -7.39 -3.99 -15.45
N VAL A 270 -6.17 -3.72 -15.90
CA VAL A 270 -4.93 -4.25 -15.28
C VAL A 270 -4.28 -3.18 -14.41
N LEU A 271 -4.23 -3.40 -13.10
CA LEU A 271 -3.47 -2.61 -12.13
C LEU A 271 -2.08 -3.25 -11.94
N VAL A 272 -1.04 -2.44 -11.97
CA VAL A 272 0.35 -2.92 -11.86
C VAL A 272 1.07 -2.21 -10.73
N ASP A 273 1.60 -3.00 -9.79
CA ASP A 273 2.53 -2.59 -8.75
C ASP A 273 3.92 -3.09 -9.10
N GLU A 274 4.87 -2.18 -9.28
CA GLU A 274 6.20 -2.55 -9.78
C GLU A 274 7.34 -1.70 -9.24
N ASN A 275 8.54 -2.29 -9.17
CA ASN A 275 9.79 -1.64 -8.79
C ASN A 275 9.82 -1.17 -7.33
N ASN A 276 9.03 -1.75 -6.45
CA ASN A 276 9.12 -1.45 -5.03
C ASN A 276 10.22 -2.32 -4.39
N SER A 277 11.01 -1.75 -3.49
CA SER A 277 12.16 -2.45 -2.92
C SER A 277 12.37 -2.16 -1.44
N ALA A 278 12.82 -3.18 -0.71
CA ALA A 278 13.18 -3.07 0.70
C ALA A 278 14.52 -3.77 0.96
N ALA A 279 15.35 -3.18 1.81
CA ALA A 279 16.69 -3.68 2.09
C ALA A 279 16.77 -4.56 3.35
N GLY A 280 15.79 -4.50 4.26
CA GLY A 280 15.84 -5.23 5.54
C GLY A 280 17.06 -4.85 6.39
N TYR A 281 17.43 -3.57 6.35
CA TYR A 281 18.64 -3.00 6.96
C TYR A 281 19.96 -3.54 6.39
N GLY A 282 19.96 -4.06 5.17
CA GLY A 282 21.13 -4.56 4.44
C GLY A 282 21.57 -3.62 3.31
N ASP A 283 22.49 -4.11 2.49
CA ASP A 283 23.10 -3.32 1.39
C ASP A 283 22.35 -3.45 0.05
N GLY A 284 21.05 -3.71 0.04
CA GLY A 284 20.27 -3.80 -1.20
C GLY A 284 18.95 -4.56 -1.02
N PRO A 285 18.18 -4.70 -2.10
CA PRO A 285 16.88 -5.40 -2.04
C PRO A 285 17.02 -6.81 -1.48
N SER A 286 16.12 -7.20 -0.58
CA SER A 286 16.09 -8.51 0.07
C SER A 286 14.69 -9.12 -0.02
N THR A 287 14.59 -10.38 -0.39
CA THR A 287 13.33 -11.13 -0.38
C THR A 287 12.72 -11.15 1.01
N ALA A 288 13.53 -11.31 2.05
CA ALA A 288 13.09 -11.30 3.44
C ALA A 288 12.55 -9.95 3.94
N ALA A 289 12.80 -8.87 3.20
CA ALA A 289 12.34 -7.54 3.54
C ALA A 289 10.98 -7.17 2.93
N GLY A 290 10.49 -7.92 1.94
CA GLY A 290 9.24 -7.65 1.26
C GLY A 290 9.28 -6.38 0.40
N GLY A 291 9.79 -6.49 -0.83
CA GLY A 291 9.90 -5.35 -1.74
C GLY A 291 8.57 -4.66 -1.99
N PHE A 292 7.50 -5.40 -2.23
CA PHE A 292 6.15 -4.87 -2.26
C PHE A 292 5.58 -4.75 -0.85
N MET A 293 5.54 -5.85 -0.11
CA MET A 293 4.86 -5.88 1.18
C MET A 293 5.58 -6.75 2.21
N TYR A 294 5.66 -6.25 3.44
CA TYR A 294 6.04 -7.06 4.60
C TYR A 294 4.86 -7.20 5.56
N LEU A 295 4.50 -8.45 5.84
CA LEU A 295 3.41 -8.81 6.73
C LEU A 295 3.96 -9.31 8.07
N GLY A 296 3.82 -8.49 9.10
CA GLY A 296 3.97 -8.95 10.46
C GLY A 296 2.75 -9.78 10.89
N LEU A 297 2.21 -9.54 12.05
CA LEU A 297 0.96 -10.15 12.48
C LEU A 297 -0.23 -9.44 11.80
N SER A 298 -0.56 -9.85 10.55
CA SER A 298 -1.54 -9.17 9.70
C SER A 298 -2.26 -10.13 8.77
N GLU A 299 -3.47 -9.79 8.37
CA GLU A 299 -4.27 -10.50 7.38
C GLU A 299 -4.51 -9.58 6.18
N VAL A 300 -4.18 -10.04 4.98
CA VAL A 300 -4.37 -9.29 3.73
C VAL A 300 -5.34 -10.02 2.83
N THR A 301 -6.36 -9.30 2.38
CA THR A 301 -7.29 -9.77 1.35
C THR A 301 -6.97 -9.07 0.02
N PHE A 302 -6.75 -9.84 -1.04
CA PHE A 302 -6.74 -9.34 -2.41
C PHE A 302 -8.10 -9.62 -3.04
N ASP A 303 -8.97 -8.60 -3.11
CA ASP A 303 -10.30 -8.71 -3.73
C ASP A 303 -10.30 -8.11 -5.14
N ILE A 304 -10.31 -8.96 -6.15
CA ILE A 304 -10.16 -8.55 -7.55
C ILE A 304 -11.43 -8.88 -8.31
N ALA A 305 -12.10 -7.86 -8.84
CA ALA A 305 -13.36 -8.01 -9.54
C ALA A 305 -13.22 -8.76 -10.88
N ASP A 306 -14.34 -9.26 -11.40
CA ASP A 306 -14.41 -9.99 -12.67
C ASP A 306 -13.79 -9.18 -13.83
N GLY A 307 -12.94 -9.84 -14.62
CA GLY A 307 -12.23 -9.22 -15.73
C GLY A 307 -11.21 -8.15 -15.34
N LYS A 308 -10.82 -8.08 -14.07
CA LYS A 308 -9.73 -7.23 -13.58
C LYS A 308 -8.52 -8.10 -13.23
N THR A 309 -7.36 -7.47 -13.26
CA THR A 309 -6.09 -8.11 -12.91
C THR A 309 -5.25 -7.19 -12.04
N LEU A 310 -4.75 -7.71 -10.94
CA LEU A 310 -3.67 -7.09 -10.16
C LEU A 310 -2.36 -7.80 -10.46
N VAL A 311 -1.36 -7.08 -10.90
CA VAL A 311 -0.01 -7.60 -11.15
C VAL A 311 0.95 -7.03 -10.12
N ILE A 312 1.58 -7.90 -9.33
CA ILE A 312 2.62 -7.53 -8.39
C ILE A 312 3.98 -7.96 -8.94
N GLY A 313 4.80 -6.97 -9.26
CA GLY A 313 6.16 -7.15 -9.73
C GLY A 313 6.29 -7.31 -11.24
N ASN A 314 7.56 -7.36 -11.67
CA ASN A 314 7.97 -7.54 -13.04
C ASN A 314 8.98 -8.69 -13.13
N THR A 315 8.75 -9.66 -14.00
CA THR A 315 9.62 -10.84 -14.17
C THR A 315 11.04 -10.51 -14.64
N GLU A 316 11.26 -9.31 -15.20
CA GLU A 316 12.58 -8.82 -15.63
C GLU A 316 13.42 -8.24 -14.47
N ASN A 317 12.79 -7.90 -13.33
CA ASN A 317 13.47 -7.37 -12.16
C ASN A 317 14.19 -8.46 -11.34
N ASP A 318 15.01 -8.05 -10.39
CA ASP A 318 15.49 -8.91 -9.32
C ASP A 318 14.27 -9.49 -8.55
N GLY A 319 14.33 -10.76 -8.15
CA GLY A 319 13.22 -11.39 -7.45
C GLY A 319 12.86 -10.76 -6.11
N ALA A 320 13.81 -10.08 -5.46
CA ALA A 320 13.59 -9.36 -4.23
C ALA A 320 12.78 -8.06 -4.41
N VAL A 321 12.82 -7.47 -5.59
CA VAL A 321 11.97 -6.32 -5.96
C VAL A 321 10.54 -6.82 -6.08
N ASP A 322 9.62 -6.09 -5.45
CA ASP A 322 8.19 -6.42 -5.37
C ASP A 322 7.84 -7.73 -4.65
N SER A 323 8.77 -8.31 -3.88
CA SER A 323 8.50 -9.51 -3.08
C SER A 323 7.50 -9.25 -1.94
N ILE A 324 6.81 -10.32 -1.54
CA ILE A 324 6.01 -10.36 -0.31
C ILE A 324 6.77 -11.21 0.71
N ALA A 325 6.88 -10.72 1.94
CA ALA A 325 7.57 -11.42 3.03
C ALA A 325 6.79 -11.35 4.35
N GLY A 326 7.21 -12.13 5.33
CA GLY A 326 6.62 -12.18 6.67
C GLY A 326 5.76 -13.40 6.95
N THR A 327 4.86 -13.33 7.92
CA THR A 327 4.17 -14.51 8.50
C THR A 327 2.64 -14.39 8.57
N GLY A 328 2.05 -13.39 7.94
CA GLY A 328 0.61 -13.14 7.99
C GLY A 328 -0.23 -14.15 7.20
N LEU A 329 -1.53 -13.85 7.06
CA LEU A 329 -2.45 -14.56 6.18
C LEU A 329 -2.70 -13.74 4.92
N ILE A 330 -2.64 -14.39 3.76
CA ILE A 330 -3.09 -13.81 2.48
C ILE A 330 -4.32 -14.57 2.00
N THR A 331 -5.40 -13.84 1.71
CA THR A 331 -6.61 -14.39 1.11
C THR A 331 -6.86 -13.73 -0.25
N LYS A 332 -7.00 -14.53 -1.31
CA LYS A 332 -7.43 -14.07 -2.63
C LYS A 332 -8.93 -14.33 -2.80
N THR A 333 -9.69 -13.25 -2.97
CA THR A 333 -11.14 -13.25 -3.25
C THR A 333 -11.45 -12.56 -4.57
N GLY A 334 -12.75 -12.45 -4.92
CA GLY A 334 -13.16 -11.91 -6.22
C GLY A 334 -12.79 -12.83 -7.38
N SER A 335 -13.48 -12.74 -8.50
CA SER A 335 -13.32 -13.64 -9.65
C SER A 335 -12.25 -13.22 -10.67
N GLY A 336 -11.56 -12.08 -10.43
CA GLY A 336 -10.44 -11.63 -11.26
C GLY A 336 -9.11 -12.25 -10.86
N ASP A 337 -8.03 -11.77 -11.47
CA ASP A 337 -6.72 -12.43 -11.47
C ASP A 337 -5.70 -11.70 -10.62
N LEU A 338 -4.93 -12.44 -9.81
CA LEU A 338 -3.73 -11.98 -9.13
C LEU A 338 -2.49 -12.60 -9.80
N VAL A 339 -1.59 -11.77 -10.29
CA VAL A 339 -0.33 -12.22 -10.91
C VAL A 339 0.84 -11.86 -10.00
N LEU A 340 1.60 -12.88 -9.56
CA LEU A 340 2.77 -12.72 -8.71
C LEU A 340 4.05 -12.93 -9.52
N ASN A 341 4.82 -11.87 -9.71
CA ASN A 341 6.03 -11.85 -10.54
C ASN A 341 7.34 -11.71 -9.74
N ALA A 342 7.28 -11.71 -8.42
CA ALA A 342 8.44 -11.61 -7.54
C ALA A 342 8.79 -12.95 -6.88
N ASP A 343 9.91 -13.02 -6.20
CA ASP A 343 10.32 -14.15 -5.37
C ASP A 343 9.77 -13.95 -3.94
N ASN A 344 8.75 -14.70 -3.57
CA ASN A 344 8.08 -14.62 -2.27
C ASN A 344 8.51 -15.72 -1.30
N ASN A 345 9.71 -16.23 -1.48
CA ASN A 345 10.25 -17.37 -0.72
C ASN A 345 10.33 -17.12 0.79
N ASP A 346 10.42 -15.87 1.20
CA ASP A 346 10.49 -15.46 2.61
C ASP A 346 9.12 -15.10 3.21
N PHE A 347 8.04 -15.33 2.48
CA PHE A 347 6.72 -15.37 3.08
C PHE A 347 6.47 -16.76 3.66
N THR A 348 6.37 -16.85 4.96
CA THR A 348 6.19 -18.10 5.71
C THR A 348 4.80 -18.22 6.35
N GLY A 349 3.88 -17.33 5.97
CA GLY A 349 2.49 -17.32 6.41
C GLY A 349 1.60 -18.32 5.67
N GLU A 350 0.30 -18.09 5.70
CA GLU A 350 -0.73 -18.88 5.01
C GLU A 350 -1.26 -18.16 3.78
N MET A 351 -1.58 -18.89 2.71
CA MET A 351 -2.32 -18.37 1.58
C MET A 351 -3.60 -19.17 1.31
N GLN A 352 -4.71 -18.47 1.12
CA GLN A 352 -5.99 -19.03 0.75
C GLN A 352 -6.45 -18.41 -0.57
N ILE A 353 -6.72 -19.24 -1.57
CA ILE A 353 -7.34 -18.83 -2.83
C ILE A 353 -8.79 -19.28 -2.79
N GLU A 354 -9.70 -18.36 -2.47
CA GLU A 354 -11.13 -18.68 -2.32
C GLU A 354 -11.93 -18.53 -3.61
N ASN A 355 -11.48 -17.60 -4.50
CA ASN A 355 -12.15 -17.34 -5.76
C ASN A 355 -11.19 -16.66 -6.76
N GLY A 356 -11.44 -16.87 -8.07
CA GLY A 356 -10.65 -16.35 -9.16
C GLY A 356 -9.31 -17.04 -9.33
N GLU A 357 -8.38 -16.40 -9.97
CA GLU A 357 -7.11 -16.99 -10.39
C GLU A 357 -5.93 -16.35 -9.67
N VAL A 358 -4.92 -17.17 -9.33
CA VAL A 358 -3.59 -16.73 -8.98
C VAL A 358 -2.62 -17.33 -9.99
N THR A 359 -1.88 -16.48 -10.69
CA THR A 359 -0.85 -16.89 -11.65
C THR A 359 0.55 -16.61 -11.13
N LEU A 360 1.41 -17.62 -11.16
CA LEU A 360 2.83 -17.46 -10.85
C LEU A 360 3.62 -17.08 -12.09
N GLY A 361 4.13 -15.85 -12.13
CA GLY A 361 4.93 -15.36 -13.25
C GLY A 361 6.43 -15.70 -13.15
N ARG A 362 6.91 -16.15 -11.99
CA ARG A 362 8.31 -16.49 -11.71
C ARG A 362 8.39 -17.73 -10.82
N SER A 363 9.51 -18.45 -10.87
CA SER A 363 9.83 -19.47 -9.85
C SER A 363 9.89 -18.83 -8.47
N ASN A 364 9.42 -19.55 -7.46
CA ASN A 364 9.30 -19.12 -6.07
C ASN A 364 8.36 -17.90 -5.87
N SER A 365 7.52 -17.55 -6.85
CA SER A 365 6.49 -16.54 -6.66
C SER A 365 5.42 -16.96 -5.66
N LEU A 366 5.31 -18.23 -5.40
CA LEU A 366 4.55 -18.78 -4.29
C LEU A 366 5.50 -19.14 -3.14
N MET A 367 5.04 -18.93 -1.97
CA MET A 367 5.67 -18.95 -0.68
C MET A 367 6.35 -20.27 -0.32
N ASN A 368 7.48 -20.18 0.34
CA ASN A 368 8.07 -21.29 1.08
C ASN A 368 7.30 -21.46 2.40
N VAL A 369 6.08 -21.94 2.28
CA VAL A 369 5.17 -22.00 3.40
C VAL A 369 5.54 -23.12 4.34
N GLY A 370 5.90 -22.76 5.53
CA GLY A 370 5.94 -23.61 6.68
C GLY A 370 7.26 -24.29 6.90
N ASP A 371 8.06 -23.71 7.71
CA ASP A 371 9.22 -24.42 8.09
C ASP A 371 9.29 -24.77 9.56
N THR A 372 9.10 -23.89 10.48
CA THR A 372 9.54 -24.17 11.84
C THR A 372 8.43 -24.56 12.82
N HIS A 373 7.22 -24.13 12.59
CA HIS A 373 6.09 -24.44 13.50
C HIS A 373 5.49 -25.82 13.26
N CYS A 374 5.59 -26.33 12.04
CA CYS A 374 5.09 -27.68 11.69
C CYS A 374 5.89 -28.83 12.29
N GLN A 375 7.06 -28.58 12.84
CA GLN A 375 7.86 -29.64 13.48
C GLN A 375 7.36 -29.96 14.88
N ASP A 376 6.72 -29.00 15.55
CA ASP A 376 6.26 -29.16 16.92
C ASP A 376 4.77 -29.54 17.02
N ASP A 377 3.93 -29.08 16.12
CA ASP A 377 2.53 -29.50 15.97
C ASP A 377 2.08 -29.54 14.49
N PRO A 378 1.79 -30.73 13.93
CA PRO A 378 1.33 -30.86 12.55
C PRO A 378 -0.03 -30.19 12.26
N GLN A 379 -0.77 -29.73 13.26
CA GLN A 379 -2.04 -29.03 13.09
C GLN A 379 -1.87 -27.52 12.88
N ASP A 380 -0.71 -26.99 13.25
CA ASP A 380 -0.34 -25.59 13.04
C ASP A 380 0.48 -25.37 11.76
N CYS A 381 0.42 -26.32 10.84
CA CYS A 381 1.11 -26.22 9.56
C CYS A 381 0.38 -25.24 8.63
N TYR A 382 0.90 -24.06 8.53
CA TYR A 382 0.47 -23.10 7.53
C TYR A 382 0.70 -23.65 6.11
N GLY A 383 -0.20 -23.31 5.19
CA GLY A 383 -0.19 -23.91 3.88
C GLY A 383 -0.87 -23.08 2.82
N LEU A 384 -0.90 -23.66 1.65
CA LEU A 384 -1.71 -23.18 0.54
C LEU A 384 -3.03 -23.91 0.53
N THR A 385 -4.13 -23.13 0.53
CA THR A 385 -5.48 -23.63 0.37
C THR A 385 -6.06 -23.13 -0.95
N ILE A 386 -6.61 -24.03 -1.79
CA ILE A 386 -7.26 -23.70 -3.06
C ILE A 386 -8.71 -24.16 -3.00
N GLY A 387 -9.64 -23.21 -3.16
CA GLY A 387 -11.07 -23.41 -2.99
C GLY A 387 -11.52 -23.10 -1.57
N SER A 388 -12.82 -23.10 -1.34
CA SER A 388 -13.45 -22.81 -0.06
C SER A 388 -14.65 -23.73 0.19
N ILE A 389 -14.82 -24.15 1.45
CA ILE A 389 -15.95 -25.00 1.84
C ILE A 389 -17.28 -24.23 1.87
N ASP A 390 -17.21 -22.93 2.10
CA ASP A 390 -18.39 -22.09 2.26
C ASP A 390 -18.85 -21.45 0.94
N GLN A 391 -18.05 -21.54 -0.12
CA GLN A 391 -18.27 -20.87 -1.39
C GLN A 391 -18.25 -21.83 -2.59
N TYR A 392 -19.04 -22.88 -2.56
CA TYR A 392 -19.09 -23.93 -3.60
C TYR A 392 -19.38 -23.44 -5.03
N GLN A 393 -19.89 -22.23 -5.19
CA GLN A 393 -20.20 -21.66 -6.51
C GLN A 393 -19.01 -20.94 -7.13
N ASN A 394 -18.00 -20.60 -6.31
CA ASN A 394 -16.82 -19.91 -6.76
C ASN A 394 -15.82 -20.93 -7.32
N GLN A 395 -15.03 -20.50 -8.29
CA GLN A 395 -13.93 -21.29 -8.82
C GLN A 395 -12.63 -20.62 -8.38
N ALA A 396 -11.77 -21.39 -7.73
CA ALA A 396 -10.46 -20.94 -7.29
C ALA A 396 -9.40 -21.70 -8.07
N GLU A 397 -8.44 -21.00 -8.66
CA GLU A 397 -7.41 -21.61 -9.49
C GLU A 397 -6.01 -21.08 -9.15
N LEU A 398 -5.04 -21.99 -9.10
CA LEU A 398 -3.63 -21.66 -9.09
C LEU A 398 -3.00 -22.13 -10.39
N ASN A 399 -2.40 -21.20 -11.15
CA ASN A 399 -1.65 -21.49 -12.36
C ASN A 399 -0.14 -21.42 -12.14
N VAL A 400 0.54 -22.52 -12.44
CA VAL A 400 1.99 -22.66 -12.38
C VAL A 400 2.54 -22.81 -13.81
N GLY A 401 3.16 -21.77 -14.33
CA GLY A 401 3.65 -21.73 -15.69
C GLY A 401 4.78 -22.70 -16.00
N SER A 402 5.09 -22.89 -17.27
CA SER A 402 5.94 -23.94 -17.83
C SER A 402 7.40 -23.94 -17.36
N THR A 403 7.89 -22.88 -16.77
CA THR A 403 9.27 -22.81 -16.25
C THR A 403 9.31 -22.59 -14.74
N GLN A 404 8.17 -22.54 -14.09
CA GLN A 404 8.06 -22.19 -12.70
C GLN A 404 8.33 -23.40 -11.79
N GLN A 405 9.10 -23.17 -10.74
CA GLN A 405 9.36 -24.13 -9.68
C GLN A 405 8.84 -23.51 -8.38
N THR A 406 8.00 -24.21 -7.66
CA THR A 406 7.50 -23.72 -6.37
C THR A 406 7.45 -24.84 -5.34
N PHE A 407 7.62 -24.46 -4.10
CA PHE A 407 7.55 -25.35 -2.96
C PHE A 407 6.42 -24.91 -2.03
N VAL A 408 5.63 -25.87 -1.57
CA VAL A 408 4.52 -25.65 -0.65
C VAL A 408 4.62 -26.68 0.47
N HIS A 409 4.68 -26.26 1.72
CA HIS A 409 4.79 -27.21 2.83
C HIS A 409 3.53 -28.06 2.96
N ALA A 410 2.36 -27.44 3.04
CA ALA A 410 1.07 -28.13 3.08
C ALA A 410 0.14 -27.62 1.98
N LEU A 411 -0.48 -28.52 1.23
CA LEU A 411 -1.44 -28.20 0.18
C LEU A 411 -2.81 -28.76 0.55
N THR A 412 -3.79 -27.87 0.65
CA THR A 412 -5.20 -28.23 0.82
C THR A 412 -6.02 -27.82 -0.41
N GLY A 413 -6.89 -28.65 -0.90
CA GLY A 413 -7.79 -28.32 -2.02
C GLY A 413 -9.22 -28.75 -1.73
N PHE A 414 -10.16 -27.84 -1.95
CA PHE A 414 -11.59 -28.13 -1.91
C PHE A 414 -12.12 -28.49 -3.29
N GLN A 415 -13.38 -28.95 -3.39
CA GLN A 415 -13.97 -29.42 -4.65
C GLN A 415 -14.05 -28.37 -5.76
N ASN A 416 -14.08 -27.10 -5.40
CA ASN A 416 -14.07 -25.95 -6.31
C ASN A 416 -12.67 -25.38 -6.57
N GLY A 417 -11.62 -26.04 -6.09
CA GLY A 417 -10.24 -25.65 -6.30
C GLY A 417 -9.61 -26.39 -7.49
N THR A 418 -8.82 -25.68 -8.29
CA THR A 418 -8.02 -26.20 -9.39
C THR A 418 -6.54 -25.85 -9.19
N LEU A 419 -5.68 -26.83 -9.31
CA LEU A 419 -4.25 -26.65 -9.46
C LEU A 419 -3.84 -27.02 -10.88
N ASN A 420 -3.51 -26.02 -11.69
CA ASN A 420 -3.05 -26.22 -13.05
C ASN A 420 -1.54 -26.05 -13.14
N ILE A 421 -0.83 -27.06 -13.63
CA ILE A 421 0.63 -27.05 -13.75
C ILE A 421 0.96 -27.26 -15.23
N ASP A 422 1.47 -26.24 -15.89
CA ASP A 422 1.89 -26.30 -17.29
C ASP A 422 3.05 -27.26 -17.52
N ALA A 423 3.19 -27.73 -18.77
CA ALA A 423 4.29 -28.60 -19.16
C ALA A 423 5.67 -27.96 -18.84
N GLY A 424 6.42 -28.56 -17.93
CA GLY A 424 7.70 -28.04 -17.45
C GLY A 424 7.64 -27.29 -16.14
N GLY A 425 6.45 -26.92 -15.66
CA GLY A 425 6.23 -26.42 -14.31
C GLY A 425 6.33 -27.54 -13.27
N ASN A 426 6.68 -27.22 -12.06
CA ASN A 426 6.79 -28.18 -10.95
C ASN A 426 6.34 -27.56 -9.63
N VAL A 427 5.47 -28.28 -8.94
CA VAL A 427 5.05 -28.00 -7.57
C VAL A 427 5.55 -29.10 -6.67
N THR A 428 6.31 -28.75 -5.64
CA THR A 428 6.78 -29.69 -4.63
C THR A 428 6.01 -29.48 -3.33
N VAL A 429 5.44 -30.53 -2.76
CA VAL A 429 4.59 -30.52 -1.57
C VAL A 429 5.10 -31.52 -0.55
N ASN A 430 5.20 -31.14 0.72
CA ASN A 430 5.58 -32.08 1.78
C ASN A 430 4.38 -32.91 2.25
N GLN A 431 3.22 -32.28 2.43
CA GLN A 431 2.02 -32.96 2.87
C GLN A 431 0.76 -32.25 2.34
N GLY A 432 -0.38 -32.91 2.36
CA GLY A 432 -1.63 -32.26 1.96
C GLY A 432 -2.78 -33.20 1.70
N SER A 433 -3.94 -32.61 1.43
CA SER A 433 -5.16 -33.26 0.99
C SER A 433 -5.84 -32.42 -0.07
N PHE A 434 -6.02 -32.93 -1.26
CA PHE A 434 -6.60 -32.20 -2.39
C PHE A 434 -7.83 -32.92 -2.90
N ALA A 435 -9.01 -32.32 -2.73
CA ALA A 435 -10.29 -32.84 -3.19
C ALA A 435 -10.76 -32.20 -4.50
N GLY A 436 -10.04 -31.19 -5.00
CA GLY A 436 -10.29 -30.48 -6.24
C GLY A 436 -9.69 -31.13 -7.47
N ILE A 437 -9.43 -30.33 -8.49
CA ILE A 437 -8.85 -30.77 -9.76
C ILE A 437 -7.36 -30.46 -9.80
N ILE A 438 -6.54 -31.44 -10.17
CA ILE A 438 -5.15 -31.23 -10.54
C ILE A 438 -5.03 -31.54 -12.02
N GLU A 439 -4.60 -30.56 -12.80
CA GLU A 439 -4.53 -30.71 -14.26
C GLU A 439 -3.25 -30.08 -14.84
N GLY A 440 -3.13 -30.12 -16.17
CA GLY A 440 -1.95 -29.67 -16.89
C GLY A 440 -1.00 -30.81 -17.22
N ALA A 441 0.16 -30.49 -17.78
CA ALA A 441 1.17 -31.47 -18.22
C ALA A 441 2.50 -31.30 -17.43
N GLY A 442 2.49 -30.57 -16.35
CA GLY A 442 3.60 -30.35 -15.46
C GLY A 442 3.78 -31.45 -14.42
N GLN A 443 4.51 -31.16 -13.37
CA GLN A 443 4.87 -32.14 -12.33
C GLN A 443 4.40 -31.72 -10.95
N LEU A 444 3.70 -32.59 -10.25
CA LEU A 444 3.49 -32.51 -8.81
C LEU A 444 4.40 -33.52 -8.10
N THR A 445 5.27 -33.03 -7.25
CA THR A 445 6.22 -33.85 -6.48
C THR A 445 5.80 -33.89 -5.02
N ILE A 446 5.64 -35.06 -4.46
CA ILE A 446 5.46 -35.24 -3.01
C ILE A 446 6.83 -35.52 -2.42
N ALA A 447 7.33 -34.59 -1.62
CA ALA A 447 8.59 -34.80 -0.89
C ALA A 447 8.34 -35.82 0.19
N GLN A 448 9.18 -36.85 0.23
CA GLN A 448 9.17 -37.84 1.32
C GLN A 448 10.09 -37.35 2.45
N ASN A 449 9.55 -37.20 3.64
CA ASN A 449 10.34 -36.98 4.85
C ASN A 449 11.06 -38.27 5.27
#